data_277740552a992086c70c236488aaa615
#
_entry.id   277740552a992086c70c236488aaa615
#
_cell.length_a   1.000
_cell.length_b   1.000
_cell.length_c   1.000
_cell.angle_alpha   90.00
_cell.angle_beta   90.00
_cell.angle_gamma   90.00
#
_symmetry.space_group_name_H-M   'P 1'
#
loop_
_entity.id
_entity.type
_entity.pdbx_description
1 polymer ?
#
loop_
_entity_poly.entity_id
_entity_poly.type
_entity_poly.pdbx_seq_one_letter_code
_entity_poly.pdbx_strand_id
1 'polypeptide(L)'
;VTNIQTKPITILLADDDADDRLLTQDALKESHLLNDLRCVADGEELLEYLRRTGRYSNDEDAPWPGVILLDLNMPRKDGREALQEIKLDPKLRRIPIVVLTTSQDGTDVYESYGLGVNSFITKPVTFTALVEVVRTLGKYWFEIVELPAQGKGS
;
A
#
# COMPACT_ATOMS: atom_id res chain seq x y z
N VAL A 1 24.17 15.50 15.06
CA VAL A 1 23.51 15.17 15.08
C VAL A 1 22.40 15.14 14.73
N THR A 2 22.07 14.63 14.58
CA THR A 2 21.12 14.56 14.08
C THR A 2 20.17 14.09 14.67
N ASN A 3 19.35 14.48 14.87
CA ASN A 3 18.31 13.99 15.43
C ASN A 3 17.34 13.70 14.49
N ILE A 4 17.66 13.18 13.42
CA ILE A 4 16.71 12.75 12.48
C ILE A 4 15.96 11.66 13.04
N GLN A 5 14.73 11.90 13.33
CA GLN A 5 13.94 10.86 13.76
C GLN A 5 13.17 10.46 12.62
N THR A 6 13.38 9.32 12.11
CA THR A 6 12.63 8.79 11.02
C THR A 6 11.33 8.30 11.56
N LYS A 7 10.29 8.97 11.30
CA LYS A 7 8.97 8.44 11.65
C LYS A 7 8.63 7.34 10.72
N PRO A 8 8.09 6.24 11.19
CA PRO A 8 7.60 5.19 10.32
C PRO A 8 6.53 5.73 9.39
N ILE A 9 6.56 5.29 8.15
CA ILE A 9 5.57 5.74 7.16
C ILE A 9 4.23 5.08 7.44
N THR A 10 3.17 5.68 6.93
CA THR A 10 1.84 5.05 6.93
C THR A 10 1.79 4.06 5.79
N ILE A 11 1.31 2.86 6.06
CA ILE A 11 1.11 1.83 5.05
C ILE A 11 -0.38 1.77 4.76
N LEU A 12 -0.76 1.92 3.49
CA LEU A 12 -2.16 1.82 3.09
C LEU A 12 -2.36 0.49 2.39
N LEU A 13 -3.16 -0.38 2.98
CA LEU A 13 -3.47 -1.69 2.43
C LEU A 13 -4.83 -1.67 1.78
N ALA A 14 -4.91 -1.99 0.51
CA ALA A 14 -6.17 -2.14 -0.20
C ALA A 14 -6.42 -3.61 -0.42
N ASP A 15 -7.36 -4.19 0.33
CA ASP A 15 -7.65 -5.62 0.30
C ASP A 15 -9.08 -5.81 0.80
N ASP A 16 -9.91 -6.52 0.05
CA ASP A 16 -11.31 -6.69 0.41
C ASP A 16 -11.54 -7.77 1.46
N ASP A 17 -10.55 -8.58 1.76
CA ASP A 17 -10.71 -9.68 2.70
C ASP A 17 -10.33 -9.24 4.11
N ALA A 18 -11.28 -9.24 5.02
CA ALA A 18 -11.04 -8.81 6.40
C ALA A 18 -9.99 -9.68 7.10
N ASP A 19 -9.97 -10.98 6.77
CA ASP A 19 -8.99 -11.87 7.37
C ASP A 19 -7.59 -11.54 6.90
N ASP A 20 -7.44 -11.21 5.62
CA ASP A 20 -6.14 -10.82 5.08
C ASP A 20 -5.66 -9.51 5.71
N ARG A 21 -6.58 -8.57 5.92
CA ARG A 21 -6.21 -7.32 6.57
C ARG A 21 -5.73 -7.55 8.00
N LEU A 22 -6.41 -8.44 8.71
CA LEU A 22 -6.03 -8.75 10.09
C LEU A 22 -4.67 -9.47 10.12
N LEU A 23 -4.47 -10.42 9.20
CA LEU A 23 -3.20 -11.13 9.13
C LEU A 23 -2.04 -10.19 8.83
N THR A 24 -2.26 -9.21 7.97
CA THR A 24 -1.22 -8.24 7.65
C THR A 24 -0.89 -7.39 8.89
N GLN A 25 -1.91 -7.00 9.63
CA GLN A 25 -1.69 -6.24 10.85
C GLN A 25 -0.90 -7.06 11.87
N ASP A 26 -1.25 -8.34 12.01
CA ASP A 26 -0.54 -9.21 12.93
C ASP A 26 0.91 -9.45 12.48
N ALA A 27 1.13 -9.55 11.16
CA ALA A 27 2.47 -9.72 10.64
C ALA A 27 3.35 -8.49 10.90
N LEU A 28 2.78 -7.30 10.85
CA LEU A 28 3.52 -6.08 11.19
C LEU A 28 3.92 -6.11 12.66
N LYS A 29 3.02 -6.53 13.53
CA LYS A 29 3.32 -6.63 14.94
C LYS A 29 4.39 -7.69 15.20
N GLU A 30 4.29 -8.82 14.55
CA GLU A 30 5.25 -9.90 14.72
C GLU A 30 6.64 -9.48 14.25
N SER A 31 6.71 -8.62 13.25
CA SER A 31 7.98 -8.13 12.72
C SER A 31 8.51 -6.92 13.48
N HIS A 32 7.82 -6.51 14.53
CA HIS A 32 8.19 -5.35 15.36
C HIS A 32 8.24 -4.05 14.56
N LEU A 33 7.39 -3.94 13.55
CA LEU A 33 7.29 -2.72 12.77
C LEU A 33 6.20 -1.84 13.37
N LEU A 34 6.54 -0.59 13.60
CA LEU A 34 5.65 0.35 14.26
C LEU A 34 4.86 1.23 13.29
N ASN A 35 4.78 0.79 12.05
CA ASN A 35 4.08 1.57 11.03
C ASN A 35 2.59 1.62 11.29
N ASP A 36 1.99 2.76 10.98
CA ASP A 36 0.55 2.91 11.04
C ASP A 36 -0.05 2.20 9.83
N LEU A 37 -0.91 1.25 10.05
CA LEU A 37 -1.56 0.53 8.96
C LEU A 37 -2.98 1.03 8.81
N ARG A 38 -3.30 1.51 7.62
CA ARG A 38 -4.66 1.90 7.27
C ARG A 38 -5.14 0.96 6.19
N CYS A 39 -6.42 0.58 6.26
CA CYS A 39 -6.98 -0.41 5.33
C CYS A 39 -8.18 0.14 4.61
N VAL A 40 -8.29 -0.19 3.33
CA VAL A 40 -9.48 0.10 2.53
C VAL A 40 -9.90 -1.20 1.86
N ALA A 41 -11.17 -1.32 1.53
CA ALA A 41 -11.73 -2.61 1.13
C ALA A 41 -11.97 -2.76 -0.38
N ASP A 42 -11.87 -1.71 -1.15
CA ASP A 42 -12.05 -1.81 -2.59
C ASP A 42 -11.40 -0.60 -3.26
N GLY A 43 -11.41 -0.60 -4.60
CA GLY A 43 -10.76 0.45 -5.36
C GLY A 43 -11.43 1.81 -5.23
N GLU A 44 -12.73 1.83 -5.03
CA GLU A 44 -13.45 3.08 -4.82
C GLU A 44 -13.00 3.72 -3.51
N GLU A 45 -12.97 2.93 -2.45
CA GLU A 45 -12.54 3.43 -1.15
C GLU A 45 -11.08 3.88 -1.19
N LEU A 46 -10.25 3.15 -1.92
CA LEU A 46 -8.85 3.52 -2.09
C LEU A 46 -8.73 4.92 -2.69
N LEU A 47 -9.47 5.18 -3.73
CA LEU A 47 -9.41 6.49 -4.39
C LEU A 47 -10.00 7.60 -3.51
N GLU A 48 -11.07 7.31 -2.78
CA GLU A 48 -11.61 8.27 -1.82
C GLU A 48 -10.57 8.63 -0.78
N TYR A 49 -9.87 7.62 -0.28
CA TYR A 49 -8.82 7.86 0.72
C TYR A 49 -7.73 8.78 0.16
N LEU A 50 -7.24 8.45 -1.03
CA LEU A 50 -6.13 9.20 -1.61
C LEU A 50 -6.53 10.61 -2.02
N ARG A 51 -7.76 10.79 -2.46
CA ARG A 51 -8.26 12.09 -2.90
C ARG A 51 -8.91 12.90 -1.78
N ARG A 52 -9.05 12.27 -0.62
CA ARG A 52 -9.68 12.88 0.55
C ARG A 52 -11.08 13.37 0.24
N THR A 53 -11.85 12.47 -0.38
CA THR A 53 -13.24 12.74 -0.72
C THR A 53 -14.13 11.72 -0.02
N GLY A 54 -15.42 11.88 -0.08
CA GLY A 54 -16.37 10.93 0.48
C GLY A 54 -16.11 10.67 1.95
N ARG A 55 -15.87 9.41 2.27
CA ARG A 55 -15.61 8.99 3.65
C ARG A 55 -14.36 9.62 4.24
N TYR A 56 -13.46 10.10 3.42
CA TYR A 56 -12.16 10.59 3.88
C TYR A 56 -11.99 12.09 3.62
N SER A 57 -13.06 12.82 3.66
CA SER A 57 -12.97 14.26 3.43
C SER A 57 -12.31 14.99 4.58
N ASN A 58 -12.14 14.33 5.73
CA ASN A 58 -11.43 14.91 6.85
C ASN A 58 -9.98 14.41 6.83
N ASP A 59 -9.03 15.30 6.68
CA ASP A 59 -7.63 14.92 6.56
C ASP A 59 -7.10 14.11 7.72
N GLU A 60 -7.65 14.26 8.89
CA GLU A 60 -7.18 13.52 10.05
C GLU A 60 -7.45 12.04 9.94
N ASP A 61 -8.45 11.66 9.14
CA ASP A 61 -8.80 10.26 8.99
C ASP A 61 -8.04 9.59 7.86
N ALA A 62 -7.22 10.32 7.13
CA ALA A 62 -6.55 9.78 5.96
C ALA A 62 -5.11 10.30 5.86
N PRO A 63 -4.22 9.82 6.74
CA PRO A 63 -2.81 10.22 6.62
C PRO A 63 -2.24 9.81 5.28
N TRP A 64 -1.38 10.65 4.72
CA TRP A 64 -0.78 10.37 3.42
C TRP A 64 0.09 9.12 3.51
N PRO A 65 -0.12 8.13 2.65
CA PRO A 65 0.65 6.90 2.76
C PRO A 65 2.05 7.04 2.16
N GLY A 66 2.99 6.35 2.77
CA GLY A 66 4.33 6.24 2.22
C GLY A 66 4.45 5.09 1.24
N VAL A 67 3.52 4.12 1.31
CA VAL A 67 3.48 3.01 0.37
C VAL A 67 2.06 2.45 0.34
N ILE A 68 1.63 1.96 -0.81
CA ILE A 68 0.35 1.28 -0.96
C ILE A 68 0.62 -0.19 -1.22
N LEU A 69 0.02 -1.07 -0.43
CA LEU A 69 -0.01 -2.50 -0.70
C LEU A 69 -1.35 -2.77 -1.36
N LEU A 70 -1.33 -3.18 -2.60
CA LEU A 70 -2.54 -3.23 -3.41
C LEU A 70 -2.85 -4.64 -3.89
N ASP A 71 -4.02 -5.15 -3.49
CA ASP A 71 -4.55 -6.38 -4.05
C ASP A 71 -5.28 -6.02 -5.35
N LEU A 72 -4.99 -6.73 -6.41
CA LEU A 72 -5.65 -6.46 -7.70
C LEU A 72 -7.07 -6.96 -7.75
N ASN A 73 -7.39 -8.00 -6.97
CA ASN A 73 -8.71 -8.62 -7.05
C ASN A 73 -9.64 -8.11 -5.95
N MET A 74 -10.33 -7.03 -6.24
CA MET A 74 -11.25 -6.43 -5.29
C MET A 74 -12.58 -6.13 -5.98
N PRO A 75 -13.68 -6.07 -5.22
CA PRO A 75 -14.99 -5.76 -5.82
C PRO A 75 -15.13 -4.28 -6.17
N ARG A 76 -16.19 -3.95 -6.82
CA ARG A 76 -16.53 -2.61 -7.26
C ARG A 76 -15.49 -2.12 -8.25
N LYS A 77 -14.60 -1.25 -7.83
CA LYS A 77 -13.50 -0.87 -8.69
C LYS A 77 -12.32 -1.76 -8.29
N ASP A 78 -11.84 -2.60 -9.18
CA ASP A 78 -10.76 -3.52 -8.80
C ASP A 78 -9.41 -2.79 -8.76
N GLY A 79 -8.39 -3.51 -8.32
CA GLY A 79 -7.08 -2.90 -8.14
C GLY A 79 -6.44 -2.42 -9.42
N ARG A 80 -6.73 -3.08 -10.55
CA ARG A 80 -6.16 -2.67 -11.84
C ARG A 80 -6.71 -1.33 -12.26
N GLU A 81 -8.01 -1.12 -12.11
CA GLU A 81 -8.64 0.14 -12.43
C GLU A 81 -8.15 1.25 -11.53
N ALA A 82 -8.06 0.96 -10.23
CA ALA A 82 -7.56 1.95 -9.28
C ALA A 82 -6.12 2.32 -9.60
N LEU A 83 -5.29 1.34 -9.94
CA LEU A 83 -3.90 1.57 -10.29
C LEU A 83 -3.78 2.50 -11.50
N GLN A 84 -4.60 2.29 -12.50
CA GLN A 84 -4.59 3.16 -13.67
C GLN A 84 -4.91 4.58 -13.29
N GLU A 85 -5.94 4.78 -12.49
CA GLU A 85 -6.32 6.13 -12.08
C GLU A 85 -5.24 6.81 -11.25
N ILE A 86 -4.59 6.03 -10.37
CA ILE A 86 -3.51 6.57 -9.56
C ILE A 86 -2.36 7.03 -10.45
N LYS A 87 -1.99 6.22 -11.43
CA LYS A 87 -0.85 6.52 -12.29
C LYS A 87 -1.12 7.65 -13.28
N LEU A 88 -2.38 7.94 -13.54
CA LEU A 88 -2.73 9.08 -14.38
C LEU A 88 -2.84 10.38 -13.58
N ASP A 89 -2.84 10.31 -12.28
CA ASP A 89 -2.97 11.49 -11.42
C ASP A 89 -1.57 12.00 -11.06
N PRO A 90 -1.22 13.22 -11.43
CA PRO A 90 0.14 13.74 -11.19
C PRO A 90 0.53 13.77 -9.71
N LYS A 91 -0.47 13.84 -8.83
CA LYS A 91 -0.21 13.90 -7.42
C LYS A 91 -0.07 12.53 -6.83
N LEU A 92 -0.91 11.61 -7.23
CA LEU A 92 -0.96 10.27 -6.64
C LEU A 92 0.10 9.34 -7.23
N ARG A 93 0.51 9.55 -8.47
CA ARG A 93 1.43 8.62 -9.13
C ARG A 93 2.79 8.54 -8.46
N ARG A 94 3.08 9.45 -7.56
CA ARG A 94 4.35 9.44 -6.85
C ARG A 94 4.40 8.44 -5.72
N ILE A 95 3.26 7.97 -5.26
CA ILE A 95 3.21 7.05 -4.13
C ILE A 95 3.72 5.69 -4.58
N PRO A 96 4.71 5.10 -3.90
CA PRO A 96 5.16 3.76 -4.24
C PRO A 96 4.05 2.74 -4.06
N ILE A 97 3.93 1.82 -5.01
CA ILE A 97 2.90 0.80 -4.98
C ILE A 97 3.54 -0.58 -5.09
N VAL A 98 3.20 -1.45 -4.16
CA VAL A 98 3.58 -2.85 -4.19
C VAL A 98 2.30 -3.63 -4.42
N VAL A 99 2.24 -4.36 -5.53
CA VAL A 99 1.06 -5.18 -5.83
C VAL A 99 1.21 -6.51 -5.09
N LEU A 100 0.15 -6.87 -4.34
CA LEU A 100 0.16 -8.05 -3.53
C LEU A 100 -1.10 -8.81 -3.88
N THR A 101 -1.00 -9.87 -4.62
CA THR A 101 -2.18 -10.54 -5.13
C THR A 101 -1.98 -12.05 -5.24
N THR A 102 -3.09 -12.78 -5.21
CA THR A 102 -3.04 -14.21 -5.43
C THR A 102 -2.96 -14.57 -6.90
N SER A 103 -3.16 -13.60 -7.79
CA SER A 103 -3.12 -13.87 -9.21
C SER A 103 -1.71 -14.21 -9.65
N GLN A 104 -1.58 -15.29 -10.43
CA GLN A 104 -0.30 -15.66 -11.00
C GLN A 104 -0.33 -15.52 -12.51
N ASP A 105 -1.29 -14.80 -13.02
CA ASP A 105 -1.40 -14.61 -14.44
C ASP A 105 -0.28 -13.68 -14.88
N GLY A 106 0.52 -14.13 -15.82
CA GLY A 106 1.61 -13.34 -16.36
C GLY A 106 1.14 -12.02 -16.96
N THR A 107 -0.08 -11.98 -17.47
CA THR A 107 -0.64 -10.75 -18.01
C THR A 107 -0.78 -9.69 -16.92
N ASP A 108 -1.24 -10.09 -15.73
CA ASP A 108 -1.38 -9.15 -14.62
C ASP A 108 -0.03 -8.60 -14.22
N VAL A 109 0.98 -9.45 -14.14
CA VAL A 109 2.32 -9.00 -13.77
C VAL A 109 2.83 -8.00 -14.80
N TYR A 110 2.72 -8.34 -16.07
CA TYR A 110 3.22 -7.50 -17.14
C TYR A 110 2.52 -6.15 -17.15
N GLU A 111 1.20 -6.17 -17.06
CA GLU A 111 0.43 -4.94 -17.09
C GLU A 111 0.72 -4.06 -15.88
N SER A 112 0.89 -4.67 -14.72
CA SER A 112 1.18 -3.90 -13.52
C SER A 112 2.52 -3.18 -13.62
N TYR A 113 3.55 -3.86 -14.10
CA TYR A 113 4.84 -3.21 -14.30
C TYR A 113 4.76 -2.13 -15.37
N GLY A 114 3.95 -2.37 -16.41
CA GLY A 114 3.72 -1.36 -17.42
C GLY A 114 3.07 -0.11 -16.88
N LEU A 115 2.31 -0.24 -15.78
CA LEU A 115 1.70 0.90 -15.12
C LEU A 115 2.60 1.52 -14.05
N GLY A 116 3.80 0.98 -13.86
CA GLY A 116 4.76 1.63 -12.98
C GLY A 116 4.69 1.24 -11.52
N VAL A 117 4.30 -0.01 -11.22
CA VAL A 117 4.36 -0.45 -9.82
C VAL A 117 5.80 -0.70 -9.44
N ASN A 118 6.10 -0.58 -8.17
CA ASN A 118 7.45 -0.76 -7.67
C ASN A 118 7.81 -2.20 -7.45
N SER A 119 6.83 -3.03 -7.16
CA SER A 119 7.07 -4.43 -6.91
C SER A 119 5.80 -5.21 -7.10
N PHE A 120 5.93 -6.47 -7.49
CA PHE A 120 4.79 -7.36 -7.65
C PHE A 120 5.11 -8.61 -6.83
N ILE A 121 4.29 -8.92 -5.84
CA ILE A 121 4.54 -10.03 -4.93
C ILE A 121 3.32 -10.93 -4.91
N THR A 122 3.53 -12.24 -5.10
CA THR A 122 2.45 -13.19 -4.97
C THR A 122 2.05 -13.27 -3.49
N LYS A 123 0.78 -13.16 -3.24
CA LYS A 123 0.26 -13.14 -1.89
C LYS A 123 0.57 -14.46 -1.20
N PRO A 124 1.22 -14.43 -0.04
CA PRO A 124 1.58 -15.67 0.65
C PRO A 124 0.37 -16.33 1.26
N VAL A 125 0.39 -17.66 1.32
CA VAL A 125 -0.73 -18.43 1.85
C VAL A 125 -0.60 -18.76 3.32
N THR A 126 0.58 -18.58 3.93
CA THR A 126 0.76 -18.88 5.34
C THR A 126 1.14 -17.61 6.09
N PHE A 127 0.84 -17.59 7.38
CA PHE A 127 1.19 -16.46 8.23
C PHE A 127 2.71 -16.28 8.29
N THR A 128 3.45 -17.39 8.39
CA THR A 128 4.92 -17.31 8.44
C THR A 128 5.48 -16.67 7.18
N ALA A 129 4.97 -17.05 6.01
CA ALA A 129 5.42 -16.46 4.76
C ALA A 129 5.05 -14.99 4.68
N LEU A 130 3.89 -14.62 5.19
CA LEU A 130 3.48 -13.22 5.22
C LEU A 130 4.39 -12.39 6.11
N VAL A 131 4.79 -12.92 7.26
CA VAL A 131 5.73 -12.25 8.14
C VAL A 131 7.06 -11.99 7.41
N GLU A 132 7.52 -12.97 6.63
CA GLU A 132 8.76 -12.81 5.87
C GLU A 132 8.63 -11.71 4.82
N VAL A 133 7.49 -11.66 4.11
CA VAL A 133 7.26 -10.63 3.11
C VAL A 133 7.24 -9.25 3.78
N VAL A 134 6.52 -9.13 4.88
CA VAL A 134 6.40 -7.86 5.59
C VAL A 134 7.76 -7.42 6.11
N ARG A 135 8.54 -8.37 6.62
CA ARG A 135 9.87 -8.05 7.14
C ARG A 135 10.79 -7.57 6.03
N THR A 136 10.71 -8.18 4.86
CA THR A 136 11.49 -7.77 3.71
C THR A 136 11.09 -6.37 3.24
N LEU A 137 9.79 -6.12 3.14
CA LEU A 137 9.30 -4.81 2.76
C LEU A 137 9.70 -3.76 3.78
N GLY A 138 9.71 -4.13 5.05
CA GLY A 138 10.12 -3.23 6.12
C GLY A 138 11.52 -2.71 5.93
N LYS A 139 12.43 -3.58 5.48
CA LYS A 139 13.79 -3.16 5.26
C LYS A 139 13.93 -2.11 4.18
N TYR A 140 13.13 -2.21 3.15
CA TYR A 140 13.30 -1.33 2.01
C TYR A 140 12.34 -0.15 1.97
N TRP A 141 11.12 -0.37 2.41
CA TRP A 141 10.09 0.63 2.20
C TRP A 141 9.59 1.29 3.48
N PHE A 142 9.68 0.59 4.61
CA PHE A 142 9.05 1.08 5.83
C PHE A 142 10.03 1.74 6.80
N GLU A 143 11.29 1.32 6.78
CA GLU A 143 12.26 1.81 7.72
C GLU A 143 13.45 2.50 7.09
N ILE A 144 13.98 1.93 6.04
CA ILE A 144 15.23 2.37 5.47
C ILE A 144 15.08 3.43 4.41
N VAL A 145 14.12 3.28 3.53
CA VAL A 145 13.97 4.17 2.40
C VAL A 145 13.35 5.49 2.86
N GLU A 146 14.03 6.56 2.53
CA GLU A 146 13.47 7.86 2.80
C GLU A 146 12.59 8.21 1.63
N LEU A 147 11.32 8.36 1.86
CA LEU A 147 10.38 8.63 0.80
C LEU A 147 10.22 10.12 0.59
N PRO A 148 9.89 10.53 -0.62
CA PRO A 148 9.69 11.95 -0.89
C PRO A 148 8.58 12.52 -0.05
N ALA A 149 8.73 13.75 0.34
CA ALA A 149 7.70 14.40 1.09
C ALA A 149 6.50 14.55 0.22
N GLN A 150 5.35 14.15 0.73
CA GLN A 150 4.20 14.25 -0.05
C GLN A 150 3.87 15.69 -0.08
N GLY A 151 3.53 16.18 -0.94
CA GLY A 151 3.10 17.45 -1.17
C GLY A 151 3.31 18.55 -0.26
N LYS A 152 3.88 18.34 0.86
CA LYS A 152 4.00 19.28 1.68
C LYS A 152 5.12 20.01 1.31
N GLY A 153 5.78 19.55 0.97
CA GLY A 153 6.75 20.09 0.64
C GLY A 153 6.82 20.73 -0.22
N SER A 154 6.30 20.54 -0.23
CA SER A 154 6.38 20.87 -0.83
C SER A 154 6.64 21.29 -1.13
#